data_a1f3c42a70959fff831778fa2d81ce20
#
_entry.id   a1f3c42a70959fff831778fa2d81ce20
#
_cell.length_a   1.000
_cell.length_b   1.000
_cell.length_c   1.000
_cell.angle_alpha   90.00
_cell.angle_beta   90.00
_cell.angle_gamma   90.00
#
_symmetry.space_group_name_H-M   'P 1'
#
loop_
_entity.id
_entity.type
_entity.pdbx_description
1 polymer ?
#
loop_
_entity_poly.entity_id
_entity_poly.type
_entity_poly.pdbx_seq_one_letter_code
_entity_poly.pdbx_strand_id
1 'polypeptide(L)'
;CDRRQRQMCIRDRRGTVLGNRVGSQELIQLGERVRQKRKDCHLSQETLAEKVGISVNTVSRIEGGQAAISIEIFVKLVEVLGADANELLGKNPEGDRNPAHKMVSRVLNLQPKEQKIVIQTISALMDGIEGIR
;
A
#
# COMPACT_ATOMS: atom_id res chain seq x y z
N CYS A 1 -33.96 -1.05 -16.59
CA CYS A 1 -33.70 -0.87 -16.44
C CYS A 1 -33.55 -0.55 -16.62
N ASP A 2 -33.67 -0.63 -16.92
CA ASP A 2 -33.49 -0.41 -16.85
C ASP A 2 -32.89 0.04 -17.00
N ARG A 3 -33.01 0.18 -17.46
CA ARG A 3 -32.56 0.62 -17.39
C ARG A 3 -32.04 1.12 -16.78
N ARG A 4 -32.16 1.20 -16.98
CA ARG A 4 -31.79 1.49 -16.31
C ARG A 4 -31.43 1.24 -15.55
N GLN A 5 -31.55 0.96 -15.67
CA GLN A 5 -31.39 0.55 -14.90
C GLN A 5 -30.81 0.19 -14.73
N ARG A 6 -30.98 0.19 -15.12
CA ARG A 6 -30.63 -0.29 -14.85
C ARG A 6 -29.80 -0.35 -14.71
N GLN A 7 -29.77 -0.25 -15.02
CA GLN A 7 -29.06 -0.47 -14.68
C GLN A 7 -28.53 -0.55 -14.10
N MET A 8 -28.89 -0.66 -13.95
CA MET A 8 -28.42 -0.98 -13.24
C MET A 8 -28.22 -1.52 -12.77
N CYS A 9 -28.46 -2.04 -13.02
CA CYS A 9 -28.18 -2.90 -12.46
C CYS A 9 -27.79 -3.61 -12.59
N ILE A 10 -28.02 -3.82 -12.95
CA ILE A 10 -27.55 -4.56 -12.99
C ILE A 10 -27.32 -5.10 -12.85
N ARG A 11 -27.44 -5.45 -12.82
CA ARG A 11 -27.23 -6.11 -12.48
C ARG A 11 -26.85 -6.72 -12.32
N ASP A 12 -27.21 -6.98 -12.36
CA ASP A 12 -26.81 -7.66 -12.02
C ASP A 12 -26.78 -8.43 -12.03
N ARG A 13 -26.99 -9.04 -12.37
CA ARG A 13 -26.79 -9.97 -12.24
C ARG A 13 -25.87 -10.68 -12.24
N ARG A 14 -25.70 -10.80 -12.64
CA ARG A 14 -24.60 -11.39 -12.30
C ARG A 14 -24.09 -11.12 -11.09
N GLY A 15 -24.76 -10.67 -10.65
CA GLY A 15 -24.34 -10.45 -9.60
C GLY A 15 -23.70 -10.12 -8.76
N THR A 16 -23.82 -10.18 -8.98
CA THR A 16 -23.27 -9.97 -8.26
C THR A 16 -22.46 -9.66 -7.76
N VAL A 17 -22.85 -9.96 -7.92
CA VAL A 17 -21.42 -9.99 -7.97
C VAL A 17 -20.79 -8.83 -7.29
N LEU A 18 -21.36 -7.69 -7.42
CA LEU A 18 -20.81 -6.49 -6.82
C LEU A 18 -20.88 -6.53 -5.31
N GLY A 19 -21.91 -7.17 -4.79
CA GLY A 19 -22.02 -7.34 -3.35
C GLY A 19 -20.96 -8.24 -2.78
N ASN A 20 -20.36 -9.05 -3.63
CA ASN A 20 -19.35 -10.01 -3.20
C ASN A 20 -17.93 -9.45 -3.12
N ARG A 21 -17.79 -8.17 -3.31
CA ARG A 21 -16.48 -7.53 -3.12
C ARG A 21 -16.04 -7.56 -1.68
N VAL A 22 -17.01 -7.66 -0.77
CA VAL A 22 -16.69 -7.84 0.63
C VAL A 22 -15.95 -9.16 0.75
N GLY A 23 -14.75 -9.11 1.29
CA GLY A 23 -13.94 -10.29 1.42
C GLY A 23 -13.15 -10.68 0.19
N SER A 24 -13.10 -9.81 -0.83
CA SER A 24 -12.25 -10.10 -1.98
C SER A 24 -10.79 -10.20 -1.54
N GLN A 25 -10.03 -10.95 -2.31
CA GLN A 25 -8.62 -11.18 -1.96
C GLN A 25 -7.85 -9.86 -1.86
N GLU A 26 -8.13 -8.94 -2.76
CA GLU A 26 -7.47 -7.63 -2.75
C GLU A 26 -7.79 -6.84 -1.48
N LEU A 27 -9.05 -6.86 -1.06
CA LEU A 27 -9.45 -6.16 0.17
C LEU A 27 -8.86 -6.81 1.41
N ILE A 28 -8.79 -8.12 1.43
CA ILE A 28 -8.19 -8.85 2.55
C ILE A 28 -6.72 -8.49 2.67
N GLN A 29 -5.98 -8.53 1.56
CA GLN A 29 -4.57 -8.21 1.56
C GLN A 29 -4.32 -6.75 1.94
N LEU A 30 -5.14 -5.85 1.42
CA LEU A 30 -5.03 -4.43 1.78
C LEU A 30 -5.28 -4.23 3.27
N GLY A 31 -6.31 -4.87 3.79
CA GLY A 31 -6.64 -4.80 5.21
C GLY A 31 -5.51 -5.29 6.10
N GLU A 32 -4.86 -6.38 5.71
CA GLU A 32 -3.73 -6.91 6.47
C GLU A 32 -2.55 -5.94 6.46
N ARG A 33 -2.28 -5.30 5.34
CA ARG A 33 -1.21 -4.31 5.26
C ARG A 33 -1.50 -3.08 6.11
N VAL A 34 -2.75 -2.63 6.11
CA VAL A 34 -3.18 -1.53 6.97
C VAL A 34 -2.98 -1.91 8.44
N ARG A 35 -3.42 -3.10 8.79
CA ARG A 35 -3.28 -3.60 10.17
C ARG A 35 -1.81 -3.67 10.60
N GLN A 36 -0.96 -4.19 9.71
CA GLN A 36 0.46 -4.33 10.02
C GLN A 36 1.10 -2.95 10.21
N LYS A 37 0.81 -2.01 9.33
CA LYS A 37 1.34 -0.64 9.46
C LYS A 37 0.83 0.02 10.73
N ARG A 38 -0.42 -0.20 11.08
CA ARG A 38 -0.98 0.32 12.33
C ARG A 38 -0.18 -0.18 13.52
N LYS A 39 0.09 -1.48 13.55
CA LYS A 39 0.86 -2.09 14.64
C LYS A 39 2.29 -1.57 14.66
N ASP A 40 2.89 -1.40 13.50
CA ASP A 40 4.25 -0.85 13.39
C ASP A 40 4.31 0.57 13.95
N CYS A 41 3.22 1.33 13.83
CA CYS A 41 3.12 2.67 14.39
C CYS A 41 2.67 2.67 15.86
N HIS A 42 2.45 1.49 16.43
CA HIS A 42 1.99 1.34 17.82
C HIS A 42 0.64 2.02 18.08
N LEU A 43 -0.25 1.99 17.09
CA LEU A 43 -1.58 2.59 17.21
C LEU A 43 -2.62 1.51 17.47
N SER A 44 -3.62 1.85 18.30
CA SER A 44 -4.79 1.01 18.47
C SER A 44 -5.76 1.28 17.31
N GLN A 45 -6.73 0.40 17.12
CA GLN A 45 -7.78 0.64 16.14
C GLN A 45 -8.56 1.91 16.48
N GLU A 46 -8.78 2.16 17.76
CA GLU A 46 -9.48 3.36 18.22
C GLU A 46 -8.71 4.63 17.86
N THR A 47 -7.41 4.63 18.12
CA THR A 47 -6.57 5.80 17.81
C THR A 47 -6.52 6.04 16.31
N LEU A 48 -6.38 4.98 15.53
CA LEU A 48 -6.37 5.11 14.08
C LEU A 48 -7.71 5.66 13.58
N ALA A 49 -8.81 5.13 14.09
CA ALA A 49 -10.15 5.58 13.72
C ALA A 49 -10.32 7.08 13.99
N GLU A 50 -9.85 7.51 15.15
CA GLU A 50 -9.92 8.90 15.54
C GLU A 50 -9.11 9.81 14.63
N LYS A 51 -7.88 9.40 14.31
CA LYS A 51 -6.99 10.18 13.44
C LYS A 51 -7.51 10.27 12.00
N VAL A 52 -8.13 9.20 11.53
CA VAL A 52 -8.66 9.15 10.16
C VAL A 52 -10.05 9.79 10.08
N GLY A 53 -10.78 9.82 11.21
CA GLY A 53 -12.12 10.40 11.25
C GLY A 53 -13.22 9.41 10.88
N ILE A 54 -13.00 8.14 11.20
CA ILE A 54 -14.00 7.07 10.95
C ILE A 54 -14.26 6.32 12.26
N SER A 55 -15.24 5.44 12.25
CA SER A 55 -15.56 4.65 13.44
C SER A 55 -14.56 3.51 13.62
N VAL A 56 -14.41 3.05 14.85
CA VAL A 56 -13.60 1.88 15.17
C VAL A 56 -14.11 0.65 14.41
N ASN A 57 -15.42 0.52 14.30
CA ASN A 57 -16.02 -0.58 13.57
C ASN A 57 -15.59 -0.55 12.10
N THR A 58 -15.52 0.64 11.51
CA THR A 58 -15.06 0.79 10.13
C THR A 58 -13.60 0.34 9.99
N VAL A 59 -12.74 0.74 10.92
CA VAL A 59 -11.34 0.29 10.92
C VAL A 59 -11.27 -1.23 10.99
N SER A 60 -12.02 -1.81 11.91
CA SER A 60 -12.05 -3.27 12.08
C SER A 60 -12.47 -3.98 10.79
N ARG A 61 -13.48 -3.46 10.13
CA ARG A 61 -13.97 -4.06 8.88
C ARG A 61 -12.98 -3.89 7.74
N ILE A 62 -12.31 -2.75 7.68
CA ILE A 62 -11.27 -2.53 6.67
C ILE A 62 -10.12 -3.52 6.88
N GLU A 63 -9.65 -3.65 8.11
CA GLU A 63 -8.54 -4.56 8.42
C GLU A 63 -8.93 -6.03 8.18
N GLY A 64 -10.19 -6.35 8.33
CA GLY A 64 -10.69 -7.70 8.06
C GLY A 64 -11.01 -7.97 6.59
N GLY A 65 -10.85 -6.97 5.74
CA GLY A 65 -11.17 -7.11 4.32
C GLY A 65 -12.66 -7.16 4.03
N GLN A 66 -13.48 -6.68 4.97
CA GLN A 66 -14.93 -6.73 4.86
C GLN A 66 -15.55 -5.45 4.31
N ALA A 67 -14.76 -4.43 4.11
CA ALA A 67 -15.26 -3.15 3.62
C ALA A 67 -14.28 -2.56 2.60
N ALA A 68 -14.83 -2.01 1.55
CA ALA A 68 -14.04 -1.26 0.59
C ALA A 68 -13.65 0.09 1.20
N ILE A 69 -12.56 0.63 0.76
CA ILE A 69 -12.03 1.89 1.25
C ILE A 69 -12.25 2.96 0.20
N SER A 70 -12.84 4.09 0.59
CA SER A 70 -12.94 5.22 -0.32
C SER A 70 -11.55 5.85 -0.50
N ILE A 71 -11.38 6.58 -1.59
CA ILE A 71 -10.12 7.26 -1.87
C ILE A 71 -9.78 8.24 -0.75
N GLU A 72 -10.78 8.95 -0.24
CA GLU A 72 -10.59 9.92 0.84
C GLU A 72 -10.02 9.25 2.10
N ILE A 73 -10.60 8.12 2.48
CA ILE A 73 -10.14 7.38 3.64
C ILE A 73 -8.74 6.81 3.37
N PHE A 74 -8.51 6.32 2.16
CA PHE A 74 -7.21 5.76 1.78
C PHE A 74 -6.09 6.81 1.92
N VAL A 75 -6.34 8.02 1.43
CA VAL A 75 -5.36 9.11 1.54
C VAL A 75 -5.06 9.41 3.00
N LYS A 76 -6.08 9.46 3.84
CA LYS A 76 -5.88 9.72 5.27
C LYS A 76 -5.12 8.59 5.94
N LEU A 77 -5.40 7.34 5.55
CA LEU A 77 -4.65 6.21 6.10
C LEU A 77 -3.18 6.29 5.73
N VAL A 78 -2.87 6.63 4.50
CA VAL A 78 -1.48 6.81 4.05
C VAL A 78 -0.79 7.88 4.88
N GLU A 79 -1.44 9.00 5.10
CA GLU A 79 -0.86 10.10 5.87
C GLU A 79 -0.65 9.73 7.34
N VAL A 80 -1.66 9.14 7.96
CA VAL A 80 -1.60 8.79 9.39
C VAL A 80 -0.58 7.69 9.64
N LEU A 81 -0.53 6.69 8.78
CA LEU A 81 0.38 5.56 8.95
C LEU A 81 1.79 5.85 8.44
N GLY A 82 1.97 6.95 7.72
CA GLY A 82 3.26 7.28 7.15
C GLY A 82 3.74 6.23 6.15
N ALA A 83 2.81 5.54 5.51
CA ALA A 83 3.12 4.48 4.57
C ALA A 83 3.10 5.00 3.14
N ASP A 84 3.78 4.28 2.27
CA ASP A 84 3.70 4.55 0.84
C ASP A 84 2.40 3.94 0.32
N ALA A 85 1.67 4.70 -0.49
CA ALA A 85 0.43 4.21 -1.09
C ALA A 85 0.66 2.94 -1.90
N ASN A 86 1.77 2.87 -2.64
CA ASN A 86 2.12 1.67 -3.41
C ASN A 86 2.36 0.48 -2.50
N GLU A 87 2.95 0.72 -1.36
CA GLU A 87 3.21 -0.33 -0.37
C GLU A 87 1.90 -0.91 0.18
N LEU A 88 0.95 -0.04 0.51
CA LEU A 88 -0.35 -0.50 0.98
C LEU A 88 -1.12 -1.25 -0.09
N LEU A 89 -1.01 -0.82 -1.33
CA LEU A 89 -1.69 -1.48 -2.45
C LEU A 89 -0.98 -2.74 -2.92
N GLY A 90 0.23 -2.98 -2.42
CA GLY A 90 1.00 -4.14 -2.84
C GLY A 90 1.50 -4.03 -4.27
N LYS A 91 1.62 -2.82 -4.78
CA LYS A 91 2.04 -2.58 -6.16
C LYS A 91 3.52 -2.22 -6.28
N ASN A 92 4.28 -2.60 -5.28
CA ASN A 92 5.73 -2.40 -5.31
C ASN A 92 6.44 -3.76 -5.23
N PRO A 93 6.18 -4.64 -6.19
CA PRO A 93 6.74 -5.99 -6.14
C PRO A 93 8.26 -6.00 -6.24
N GLU A 94 8.84 -4.97 -6.83
CA GLU A 94 10.28 -4.90 -7.00
C GLU A 94 10.99 -4.56 -5.69
N GLY A 95 10.30 -3.90 -4.78
CA GLY A 95 10.86 -3.53 -3.50
C GLY A 95 11.31 -4.73 -2.68
N ASP A 96 10.54 -5.80 -2.74
CA ASP A 96 10.83 -7.01 -1.97
C ASP A 96 11.66 -8.03 -2.73
N ARG A 97 11.60 -8.01 -4.06
CA ARG A 97 12.19 -9.06 -4.89
C ARG A 97 13.47 -8.63 -5.57
N ASN A 98 13.63 -7.34 -5.77
CA ASN A 98 14.80 -6.83 -6.49
C ASN A 98 15.90 -6.50 -5.50
N PRO A 99 17.07 -7.22 -5.56
CA PRO A 99 18.19 -6.93 -4.67
C PRO A 99 18.69 -5.49 -4.78
N ALA A 100 18.53 -4.88 -5.97
CA ALA A 100 18.94 -3.49 -6.17
C ALA A 100 18.14 -2.53 -5.28
N HIS A 101 16.84 -2.76 -5.13
CA HIS A 101 16.01 -1.92 -4.26
C HIS A 101 16.42 -2.04 -2.80
N LYS A 102 16.74 -3.25 -2.36
CA LYS A 102 17.22 -3.46 -0.99
C LYS A 102 18.54 -2.72 -0.77
N MET A 103 19.41 -2.78 -1.75
CA MET A 103 20.70 -2.09 -1.68
C MET A 103 20.51 -0.58 -1.61
N VAL A 104 19.61 -0.01 -2.43
CA VAL A 104 19.31 1.42 -2.42
C VAL A 104 18.78 1.84 -1.05
N SER A 105 17.88 1.04 -0.46
CA SER A 105 17.35 1.33 0.87
C SER A 105 18.46 1.36 1.92
N ARG A 106 19.40 0.43 1.85
CA ARG A 106 20.53 0.41 2.77
C ARG A 106 21.40 1.65 2.61
N VAL A 107 21.65 2.07 1.37
CA VAL A 107 22.43 3.28 1.09
C VAL A 107 21.75 4.51 1.66
N LEU A 108 20.43 4.61 1.51
CA LEU A 108 19.68 5.75 2.01
C LEU A 108 19.71 5.85 3.54
N ASN A 109 19.94 4.74 4.22
CA ASN A 109 20.02 4.72 5.68
C ASN A 109 21.42 5.02 6.22
N LEU A 110 22.41 5.15 5.35
CA LEU A 110 23.76 5.50 5.76
C LEU A 110 23.91 6.99 6.01
N GLN A 111 24.95 7.35 6.73
CA GLN A 111 25.29 8.76 6.94
C GLN A 111 25.75 9.39 5.63
N PRO A 112 25.60 10.71 5.45
CA PRO A 112 25.95 11.38 4.20
C PRO A 112 27.40 11.08 3.73
N LYS A 113 28.33 11.00 4.63
CA LYS A 113 29.72 10.68 4.29
C LYS A 113 29.85 9.30 3.68
N GLU A 114 29.16 8.34 4.28
CA GLU A 114 29.17 6.96 3.82
C GLU A 114 28.43 6.81 2.50
N GLN A 115 27.32 7.52 2.33
CA GLN A 115 26.57 7.52 1.07
C GLN A 115 27.46 8.00 -0.08
N LYS A 116 28.24 9.04 0.16
CA LYS A 116 29.12 9.61 -0.86
C LYS A 116 30.14 8.57 -1.33
N ILE A 117 30.74 7.85 -0.40
CA ILE A 117 31.73 6.82 -0.72
C ILE A 117 31.10 5.71 -1.55
N VAL A 118 29.92 5.24 -1.14
CA VAL A 118 29.22 4.17 -1.86
C VAL A 118 28.84 4.62 -3.27
N ILE A 119 28.30 5.82 -3.40
CA ILE A 119 27.90 6.34 -4.70
C ILE A 119 29.10 6.49 -5.64
N GLN A 120 30.21 6.99 -5.15
CA GLN A 120 31.43 7.12 -5.95
C GLN A 120 31.94 5.76 -6.42
N THR A 121 31.91 4.76 -5.53
CA THR A 121 32.33 3.41 -5.85
C THR A 121 31.45 2.80 -6.93
N ILE A 122 30.13 2.95 -6.77
CA ILE A 122 29.16 2.42 -7.74
C ILE A 122 29.33 3.11 -9.10
N SER A 123 29.52 4.42 -9.09
CA SER A 123 29.71 5.19 -10.33
C SER A 123 30.94 4.70 -11.08
N ALA A 124 32.04 4.49 -10.38
CA ALA A 124 33.27 3.98 -10.99
C ALA A 124 33.06 2.61 -11.62
N LEU A 125 32.32 1.73 -10.91
CA LEU A 125 32.03 0.38 -11.43
C LEU A 125 31.13 0.46 -12.66
N MET A 126 30.12 1.32 -12.63
CA MET A 126 29.22 1.47 -13.77
C MET A 126 29.96 2.02 -14.99
N ASP A 127 30.84 2.99 -14.79
CA ASP A 127 31.64 3.56 -15.88
C ASP A 127 32.51 2.50 -16.50
N GLY A 128 33.11 1.62 -15.67
CA GLY A 128 33.91 0.51 -16.15
C GLY A 128 33.11 -0.48 -16.98
N ILE A 129 31.89 -0.79 -16.55
CA ILE A 129 31.01 -1.70 -17.26
C ILE A 129 30.57 -1.09 -18.59
N GLU A 130 30.19 0.19 -18.58
CA GLU A 130 29.78 0.89 -19.79
C GLU A 130 30.94 1.00 -20.80
N GLY A 131 32.16 1.16 -20.29
CA GLY A 131 33.34 1.21 -21.14
C GLY A 131 33.66 -0.09 -21.85
N ILE A 132 33.16 -1.21 -21.34
CA ILE A 132 33.35 -2.52 -21.96
C ILE A 132 32.39 -2.74 -23.12
N ARG A 133 31.25 -2.08 -23.09
CA ARG A 133 30.26 -2.17 -24.15
C ARG A 133 30.74 -1.39 -25.37
#